data_6fc606eadcf1e9d99db5d8d42f91cb5a
#
_entry.id   6fc606eadcf1e9d99db5d8d42f91cb5a
#
_cell.length_a   1.000
_cell.length_b   1.000
_cell.length_c   1.000
_cell.angle_alpha   90.00
_cell.angle_beta   90.00
_cell.angle_gamma   90.00
#
_symmetry.space_group_name_H-M   'P 1'
#
loop_
_entity.id
_entity.type
_entity.pdbx_description
1 polymer ?
#
loop_
_entity_poly.entity_id
_entity_poly.type
_entity_poly.pdbx_seq_one_letter_code
_entity_poly.pdbx_strand_id
1 'polypeptide(L)'
;RVLFRSAGFLPGIMMGLALIVVCYLVSKKNGYRGKGSRSSWKEIGKAFKDAIWAILSPVIILGGIYSGFFTPTEAAVVSVVYSFIIGTFVYKELNFKGAYKAFKDAVVVNGSTTFMVGFSTVFAAFLTIAQIPNMIAEGITGLTSNKFLILLIINLLLLVIGMFVDNIPATIILTPILLPICTSFGMSPVTFGIMLTMNLAIGFCSPPYGINLFVASSISKVSIEDLTKNIIKPLIGLLIVLLLITYIPYFTTLFI
;
A
#
# COMPACT_ATOMS: atom_id res chain seq x y z
N ARG A 1 6.41 -16.65 6.12
CA ARG A 1 6.55 -15.18 6.31
C ARG A 1 7.61 -14.57 5.38
N VAL A 2 8.80 -15.18 5.25
CA VAL A 2 9.87 -14.70 4.35
C VAL A 2 9.41 -14.74 2.89
N LEU A 3 8.84 -15.84 2.44
CA LEU A 3 8.34 -16.03 1.07
C LEU A 3 7.31 -14.98 0.64
N PHE A 4 6.41 -14.58 1.53
CA PHE A 4 5.42 -13.55 1.24
C PHE A 4 6.04 -12.16 1.04
N ARG A 5 7.13 -11.86 1.77
CA ARG A 5 7.84 -10.59 1.64
C ARG A 5 8.64 -10.50 0.35
N SER A 6 9.37 -11.58 0.00
CA SER A 6 10.14 -11.63 -1.25
C SER A 6 9.21 -11.57 -2.48
N ALA A 7 8.05 -12.22 -2.41
CA ALA A 7 7.05 -12.19 -3.47
C ALA A 7 6.47 -10.78 -3.75
N GLY A 8 6.39 -9.91 -2.75
CA GLY A 8 5.90 -8.53 -2.89
C GLY A 8 6.91 -7.55 -3.51
N PHE A 9 8.19 -7.93 -3.61
CA PHE A 9 9.24 -7.02 -4.07
C PHE A 9 9.09 -6.66 -5.56
N LEU A 10 8.90 -7.64 -6.42
CA LEU A 10 8.72 -7.41 -7.85
C LEU A 10 7.43 -6.65 -8.17
N PRO A 11 6.26 -7.01 -7.63
CA PRO A 11 5.05 -6.21 -7.73
C PRO A 11 5.22 -4.75 -7.31
N GLY A 12 5.91 -4.51 -6.20
CA GLY A 12 6.20 -3.15 -5.74
C GLY A 12 7.05 -2.33 -6.72
N ILE A 13 8.10 -2.97 -7.29
CA ILE A 13 8.91 -2.34 -8.34
C ILE A 13 8.07 -2.03 -9.59
N MET A 14 7.22 -2.97 -10.02
CA MET A 14 6.34 -2.78 -11.18
C MET A 14 5.38 -1.60 -10.98
N MET A 15 4.78 -1.46 -9.78
CA MET A 15 3.94 -0.31 -9.43
C MET A 15 4.74 1.01 -9.49
N GLY A 16 5.94 1.03 -8.91
CA GLY A 16 6.83 2.19 -8.95
C GLY A 16 7.20 2.59 -10.37
N LEU A 17 7.57 1.63 -11.21
CA LEU A 17 7.89 1.87 -12.62
C LEU A 17 6.67 2.37 -13.40
N ALA A 18 5.49 1.80 -13.19
CA ALA A 18 4.26 2.26 -13.82
C ALA A 18 3.98 3.74 -13.48
N LEU A 19 4.11 4.11 -12.21
CA LEU A 19 3.95 5.50 -11.77
C LEU A 19 4.99 6.43 -12.41
N ILE A 20 6.27 6.02 -12.47
CA ILE A 20 7.34 6.80 -13.12
C ILE A 20 7.01 7.02 -14.59
N VAL A 21 6.61 5.98 -15.31
CA VAL A 21 6.25 6.08 -16.73
C VAL A 21 5.06 7.03 -16.94
N VAL A 22 4.00 6.89 -16.14
CA VAL A 22 2.82 7.75 -16.25
C VAL A 22 3.18 9.20 -15.92
N CYS A 23 3.93 9.45 -14.84
CA CYS A 23 4.38 10.79 -14.47
C CYS A 23 5.26 11.41 -15.55
N TYR A 24 6.17 10.63 -16.16
CA TYR A 24 6.99 11.10 -17.27
C TYR A 24 6.15 11.50 -18.49
N LEU A 25 5.19 10.66 -18.89
CA LEU A 25 4.31 10.94 -20.04
C LEU A 25 3.45 12.18 -19.80
N VAL A 26 2.89 12.32 -18.59
CA VAL A 26 2.09 13.49 -18.21
C VAL A 26 2.93 14.75 -18.19
N SER A 27 4.12 14.71 -17.60
CA SER A 27 5.05 15.85 -17.55
C SER A 27 5.51 16.28 -18.93
N LYS A 28 5.81 15.32 -19.80
CA LYS A 28 6.20 15.60 -21.20
C LYS A 28 5.05 16.25 -21.97
N LYS A 29 3.82 15.73 -21.81
CA LYS A 29 2.63 16.27 -22.49
C LYS A 29 2.29 17.70 -22.04
N ASN A 30 2.43 17.99 -20.75
CA ASN A 30 2.09 19.28 -20.16
C ASN A 30 3.26 20.28 -20.21
N GLY A 31 4.42 19.87 -20.74
CA GLY A 31 5.60 20.74 -20.83
C GLY A 31 6.22 21.10 -19.48
N TYR A 32 5.96 20.29 -18.43
CA TYR A 32 6.56 20.52 -17.12
C TYR A 32 8.08 20.35 -17.22
N ARG A 33 8.81 21.41 -16.94
CA ARG A 33 10.28 21.41 -16.94
C ARG A 33 10.75 21.73 -15.52
N GLY A 34 11.78 21.03 -15.07
CA GLY A 34 12.48 21.38 -13.83
C GLY A 34 13.21 22.73 -13.94
N LYS A 35 13.99 23.06 -12.94
CA LYS A 35 14.88 24.24 -12.95
C LYS A 35 15.83 24.14 -14.15
N GLY A 36 15.54 24.65 -15.28
CA GLY A 36 16.20 24.63 -16.60
C GLY A 36 17.71 24.32 -16.74
N SER A 37 18.42 24.09 -15.63
CA SER A 37 19.82 23.66 -15.56
C SER A 37 19.93 22.31 -14.80
N ARG A 38 20.82 21.44 -15.28
CA ARG A 38 21.18 20.22 -14.55
C ARG A 38 21.94 20.61 -13.29
N SER A 39 21.55 20.04 -12.16
CA SER A 39 22.30 20.23 -10.91
C SER A 39 23.72 19.72 -11.04
N SER A 40 24.66 20.49 -10.51
CA SER A 40 26.08 20.10 -10.47
C SER A 40 26.25 18.85 -9.56
N TRP A 41 27.24 18.02 -9.87
CA TRP A 41 27.63 16.89 -9.02
C TRP A 41 27.95 17.32 -7.58
N LYS A 42 28.46 18.54 -7.40
CA LYS A 42 28.74 19.12 -6.08
C LYS A 42 27.44 19.43 -5.31
N GLU A 43 26.42 19.93 -5.99
CA GLU A 43 25.09 20.17 -5.38
C GLU A 43 24.38 18.87 -5.03
N ILE A 44 24.47 17.85 -5.90
CA ILE A 44 23.93 16.51 -5.63
C ILE A 44 24.63 15.90 -4.42
N GLY A 45 25.95 15.97 -4.35
CA GLY A 45 26.73 15.45 -3.21
C GLY A 45 26.40 16.16 -1.90
N LYS A 46 26.18 17.48 -1.94
CA LYS A 46 25.76 18.25 -0.77
C LYS A 46 24.34 17.83 -0.33
N ALA A 47 23.38 17.78 -1.24
CA ALA A 47 22.02 17.35 -0.93
C ALA A 47 21.97 15.91 -0.38
N PHE A 48 22.78 15.00 -0.94
CA PHE A 48 22.90 13.64 -0.42
C PHE A 48 23.46 13.61 1.00
N LYS A 49 24.50 14.41 1.28
CA LYS A 49 25.08 14.51 2.63
C LYS A 49 24.09 15.06 3.65
N ASP A 50 23.27 16.04 3.25
CA ASP A 50 22.26 16.63 4.12
C ASP A 50 21.08 15.65 4.35
N ALA A 51 20.76 14.80 3.37
CA ALA A 51 19.66 13.84 3.43
C ALA A 51 20.09 12.44 3.96
N ILE A 52 21.37 12.16 4.16
CA ILE A 52 21.89 10.82 4.48
C ILE A 52 21.20 10.19 5.70
N TRP A 53 20.99 10.98 6.73
CA TRP A 53 20.34 10.52 7.96
C TRP A 53 18.87 10.15 7.74
N ALA A 54 18.15 10.87 6.90
CA ALA A 54 16.78 10.53 6.53
C ALA A 54 16.74 9.25 5.64
N ILE A 55 17.69 9.11 4.72
CA ILE A 55 17.82 7.93 3.84
C ILE A 55 18.20 6.68 4.63
N LEU A 56 18.98 6.80 5.70
CA LEU A 56 19.34 5.66 6.55
C LEU A 56 18.13 5.04 7.26
N SER A 57 17.07 5.81 7.56
CA SER A 57 15.88 5.25 8.23
C SER A 57 15.25 4.09 7.46
N PRO A 58 14.82 4.23 6.21
CA PRO A 58 14.32 3.08 5.45
C PRO A 58 15.35 1.98 5.21
N VAL A 59 16.65 2.32 5.10
CA VAL A 59 17.71 1.33 4.96
C VAL A 59 17.84 0.47 6.21
N ILE A 60 17.80 1.07 7.40
CA ILE A 60 17.84 0.35 8.69
C ILE A 60 16.62 -0.56 8.82
N ILE A 61 15.42 -0.05 8.53
CA ILE A 61 14.17 -0.81 8.63
C ILE A 61 14.18 -2.00 7.67
N LEU A 62 14.33 -1.73 6.38
CA LEU A 62 14.27 -2.76 5.35
C LEU A 62 15.48 -3.70 5.45
N GLY A 63 16.67 -3.17 5.63
CA GLY A 63 17.88 -3.96 5.80
C GLY A 63 17.79 -4.89 7.01
N GLY A 64 17.32 -4.39 8.16
CA GLY A 64 17.13 -5.20 9.37
C GLY A 64 16.08 -6.30 9.22
N ILE A 65 14.98 -6.00 8.50
CA ILE A 65 13.92 -6.98 8.23
C ILE A 65 14.38 -8.04 7.23
N TYR A 66 15.01 -7.63 6.11
CA TYR A 66 15.43 -8.57 5.06
C TYR A 66 16.62 -9.43 5.47
N SER A 67 17.52 -8.90 6.27
CA SER A 67 18.63 -9.69 6.84
C SER A 67 18.18 -10.67 7.94
N GLY A 68 16.93 -10.56 8.41
CA GLY A 68 16.41 -11.40 9.49
C GLY A 68 16.81 -10.98 10.90
N PHE A 69 17.53 -9.86 11.06
CA PHE A 69 17.90 -9.33 12.38
C PHE A 69 16.70 -8.82 13.17
N PHE A 70 15.72 -8.24 12.49
CA PHE A 70 14.53 -7.66 13.13
C PHE A 70 13.26 -8.27 12.58
N THR A 71 12.31 -8.50 13.47
CA THR A 71 10.91 -8.61 13.10
C THR A 71 10.37 -7.24 12.66
N PRO A 72 9.26 -7.15 11.92
CA PRO A 72 8.67 -5.85 11.55
C PRO A 72 8.35 -4.97 12.76
N THR A 73 7.93 -5.58 13.87
CA THR A 73 7.61 -4.85 15.11
C THR A 73 8.86 -4.27 15.75
N GLU A 74 9.95 -5.04 15.81
CA GLU A 74 11.25 -4.57 16.33
C GLU A 74 11.83 -3.48 15.42
N ALA A 75 11.75 -3.65 14.10
CA ALA A 75 12.18 -2.64 13.14
C ALA A 75 11.40 -1.32 13.31
N ALA A 76 10.10 -1.39 13.62
CA ALA A 76 9.31 -0.20 13.92
C ALA A 76 9.80 0.51 15.18
N VAL A 77 10.11 -0.23 16.25
CA VAL A 77 10.68 0.36 17.49
C VAL A 77 12.03 1.02 17.22
N VAL A 78 12.93 0.32 16.51
CA VAL A 78 14.24 0.87 16.09
C VAL A 78 14.07 2.15 15.28
N SER A 79 13.09 2.17 14.35
CA SER A 79 12.78 3.35 13.54
C SER A 79 12.32 4.54 14.38
N VAL A 80 11.47 4.31 15.38
CA VAL A 80 11.00 5.37 16.29
C VAL A 80 12.17 5.96 17.07
N VAL A 81 13.01 5.10 17.66
CA VAL A 81 14.19 5.55 18.42
C VAL A 81 15.16 6.30 17.51
N TYR A 82 15.45 5.75 16.33
CA TYR A 82 16.32 6.38 15.34
C TYR A 82 15.78 7.77 14.94
N SER A 83 14.51 7.87 14.56
CA SER A 83 13.89 9.11 14.13
C SER A 83 13.89 10.16 15.25
N PHE A 84 13.69 9.72 16.50
CA PHE A 84 13.75 10.60 17.66
C PHE A 84 15.16 11.18 17.86
N ILE A 85 16.20 10.32 17.79
CA ILE A 85 17.59 10.74 17.92
C ILE A 85 17.97 11.73 16.82
N ILE A 86 17.69 11.39 15.56
CA ILE A 86 18.04 12.23 14.40
C ILE A 86 17.28 13.55 14.42
N GLY A 87 15.97 13.51 14.68
CA GLY A 87 15.13 14.72 14.74
C GLY A 87 15.52 15.69 15.87
N THR A 88 16.00 15.15 17.00
CA THR A 88 16.40 15.97 18.16
C THR A 88 17.83 16.48 18.04
N PHE A 89 18.79 15.61 17.72
CA PHE A 89 20.21 15.93 17.82
C PHE A 89 20.86 16.36 16.50
N VAL A 90 20.40 15.82 15.38
CA VAL A 90 20.97 16.10 14.06
C VAL A 90 20.25 17.25 13.38
N TYR A 91 18.94 17.11 13.15
CA TYR A 91 18.15 18.15 12.50
C TYR A 91 17.68 19.26 13.47
N LYS A 92 17.64 18.97 14.78
CA LYS A 92 17.21 19.91 15.83
C LYS A 92 15.81 20.49 15.60
N GLU A 93 14.97 19.75 14.89
CA GLU A 93 13.58 20.13 14.59
C GLU A 93 12.61 19.58 15.62
N LEU A 94 12.97 18.51 16.34
CA LEU A 94 12.13 17.87 17.33
C LEU A 94 12.47 18.39 18.73
N ASN A 95 11.56 19.15 19.31
CA ASN A 95 11.60 19.57 20.70
C ASN A 95 10.66 18.70 21.57
N PHE A 96 10.72 18.86 22.89
CA PHE A 96 9.92 18.06 23.81
C PHE A 96 8.40 18.20 23.56
N LYS A 97 7.91 19.40 23.24
CA LYS A 97 6.49 19.62 22.89
C LYS A 97 6.11 18.90 21.59
N GLY A 98 6.99 18.95 20.58
CA GLY A 98 6.78 18.25 19.31
C GLY A 98 6.75 16.74 19.48
N ALA A 99 7.68 16.19 20.28
CA ALA A 99 7.71 14.78 20.61
C ALA A 99 6.43 14.35 21.36
N TYR A 100 6.03 15.08 22.40
CA TYR A 100 4.79 14.79 23.13
C TYR A 100 3.56 14.82 22.21
N LYS A 101 3.48 15.82 21.30
CA LYS A 101 2.40 15.91 20.34
C LYS A 101 2.39 14.71 19.40
N ALA A 102 3.56 14.33 18.86
CA ALA A 102 3.67 13.18 17.97
C ALA A 102 3.23 11.86 18.65
N PHE A 103 3.64 11.64 19.90
CA PHE A 103 3.19 10.48 20.68
C PHE A 103 1.68 10.53 20.94
N LYS A 104 1.14 11.68 21.31
CA LYS A 104 -0.30 11.83 21.52
C LYS A 104 -1.10 11.54 20.26
N ASP A 105 -0.69 12.09 19.14
CA ASP A 105 -1.34 11.86 17.85
C ASP A 105 -1.25 10.38 17.44
N ALA A 106 -0.09 9.74 17.64
CA ALA A 106 0.10 8.31 17.41
C ALA A 106 -0.82 7.44 18.28
N VAL A 107 -1.00 7.78 19.56
CA VAL A 107 -1.92 7.06 20.47
C VAL A 107 -3.36 7.15 19.99
N VAL A 108 -3.80 8.32 19.54
CA VAL A 108 -5.17 8.51 19.02
C VAL A 108 -5.40 7.68 17.76
N VAL A 109 -4.46 7.74 16.80
CA VAL A 109 -4.53 6.95 15.56
C VAL A 109 -4.50 5.46 15.86
N ASN A 110 -3.58 5.00 16.71
CA ASN A 110 -3.45 3.59 17.07
C ASN A 110 -4.68 3.09 17.83
N GLY A 111 -5.24 3.90 18.74
CA GLY A 111 -6.46 3.56 19.46
C GLY A 111 -7.64 3.34 18.53
N SER A 112 -7.86 4.24 17.58
CA SER A 112 -8.91 4.12 16.56
C SER A 112 -8.72 2.86 15.69
N THR A 113 -7.50 2.63 15.22
CA THR A 113 -7.18 1.47 14.38
C THR A 113 -7.36 0.15 15.15
N THR A 114 -6.88 0.07 16.39
CA THR A 114 -7.01 -1.14 17.23
C THR A 114 -8.48 -1.45 17.52
N PHE A 115 -9.29 -0.42 17.79
CA PHE A 115 -10.73 -0.57 17.97
C PHE A 115 -11.39 -1.15 16.70
N MET A 116 -11.11 -0.58 15.53
CA MET A 116 -11.63 -1.09 14.25
C MET A 116 -11.19 -2.54 13.99
N VAL A 117 -9.94 -2.89 14.28
CA VAL A 117 -9.43 -4.26 14.13
C VAL A 117 -10.19 -5.22 15.04
N GLY A 118 -10.46 -4.84 16.30
CA GLY A 118 -11.23 -5.65 17.23
C GLY A 118 -12.62 -5.98 16.68
N PHE A 119 -13.39 -4.98 16.26
CA PHE A 119 -14.71 -5.20 15.65
C PHE A 119 -14.65 -6.02 14.36
N SER A 120 -13.68 -5.73 13.50
CA SER A 120 -13.50 -6.46 12.24
C SER A 120 -13.22 -7.95 12.47
N THR A 121 -12.44 -8.27 13.50
CA THR A 121 -12.14 -9.67 13.86
C THR A 121 -13.40 -10.41 14.33
N VAL A 122 -14.20 -9.78 15.19
CA VAL A 122 -15.48 -10.35 15.65
C VAL A 122 -16.45 -10.52 14.47
N PHE A 123 -16.54 -9.53 13.59
CA PHE A 123 -17.38 -9.59 12.41
C PHE A 123 -16.92 -10.70 11.44
N ALA A 124 -15.63 -10.83 11.19
CA ALA A 124 -15.08 -11.91 10.36
C ALA A 124 -15.37 -13.31 10.96
N ALA A 125 -15.27 -13.45 12.28
CA ALA A 125 -15.64 -14.70 12.97
C ALA A 125 -17.14 -15.00 12.78
N PHE A 126 -18.01 -14.00 12.94
CA PHE A 126 -19.45 -14.15 12.70
C PHE A 126 -19.74 -14.59 11.26
N LEU A 127 -19.14 -13.93 10.25
CA LEU A 127 -19.32 -14.30 8.85
C LEU A 127 -18.89 -15.75 8.58
N THR A 128 -17.81 -16.20 9.23
CA THR A 128 -17.32 -17.57 9.09
C THR A 128 -18.27 -18.59 9.70
N ILE A 129 -18.80 -18.31 10.89
CA ILE A 129 -19.79 -19.18 11.57
C ILE A 129 -21.09 -19.22 10.76
N ALA A 130 -21.54 -18.10 10.21
CA ALA A 130 -22.73 -18.00 9.36
C ALA A 130 -22.55 -18.60 7.96
N GLN A 131 -21.38 -19.17 7.65
CA GLN A 131 -21.05 -19.78 6.35
C GLN A 131 -21.18 -18.81 5.15
N ILE A 132 -21.12 -17.50 5.40
CA ILE A 132 -21.21 -16.49 4.35
C ILE A 132 -20.14 -16.65 3.26
N PRO A 133 -18.86 -17.01 3.58
CA PRO A 133 -17.85 -17.29 2.56
C PRO A 133 -18.31 -18.36 1.55
N ASN A 134 -18.92 -19.44 2.01
CA ASN A 134 -19.39 -20.52 1.14
C ASN A 134 -20.56 -20.05 0.26
N MET A 135 -21.51 -19.31 0.81
CA MET A 135 -22.63 -18.73 0.04
C MET A 135 -22.15 -17.78 -1.07
N ILE A 136 -21.15 -16.93 -0.76
CA ILE A 136 -20.57 -16.03 -1.75
C ILE A 136 -19.79 -16.83 -2.81
N ALA A 137 -19.05 -17.87 -2.40
CA ALA A 137 -18.33 -18.74 -3.32
C ALA A 137 -19.28 -19.44 -4.30
N GLU A 138 -20.38 -20.01 -3.81
CA GLU A 138 -21.42 -20.64 -4.64
C GLU A 138 -22.08 -19.63 -5.57
N GLY A 139 -22.38 -18.42 -5.07
CA GLY A 139 -22.95 -17.35 -5.88
C GLY A 139 -22.03 -16.92 -7.02
N ILE A 140 -20.73 -16.71 -6.75
CA ILE A 140 -19.75 -16.31 -7.77
C ILE A 140 -19.51 -17.45 -8.77
N THR A 141 -19.35 -18.68 -8.32
CA THR A 141 -19.12 -19.85 -9.19
C THR A 141 -20.37 -20.21 -9.99
N GLY A 142 -21.56 -19.92 -9.47
CA GLY A 142 -22.83 -20.04 -10.19
C GLY A 142 -23.01 -19.04 -11.34
N LEU A 143 -22.36 -17.88 -11.28
CA LEU A 143 -22.41 -16.88 -12.35
C LEU A 143 -21.57 -17.30 -13.57
N THR A 144 -20.42 -17.93 -13.34
CA THR A 144 -19.50 -18.34 -14.42
C THR A 144 -18.46 -19.34 -13.92
N SER A 145 -18.06 -20.22 -14.79
CA SER A 145 -16.91 -21.14 -14.56
C SER A 145 -15.60 -20.58 -15.14
N ASN A 146 -15.64 -19.38 -15.71
CA ASN A 146 -14.46 -18.79 -16.34
C ASN A 146 -13.57 -18.12 -15.28
N LYS A 147 -12.40 -18.72 -15.03
CA LYS A 147 -11.39 -18.22 -14.10
C LYS A 147 -11.08 -16.72 -14.30
N PHE A 148 -10.92 -16.28 -15.54
CA PHE A 148 -10.56 -14.89 -15.84
C PHE A 148 -11.64 -13.93 -15.39
N LEU A 149 -12.91 -14.28 -15.64
CA LEU A 149 -14.03 -13.43 -15.28
C LEU A 149 -14.24 -13.38 -13.76
N ILE A 150 -14.09 -14.51 -13.07
CA ILE A 150 -14.16 -14.56 -11.61
C ILE A 150 -13.09 -13.68 -10.97
N LEU A 151 -11.83 -13.81 -11.40
CA LEU A 151 -10.75 -12.98 -10.87
C LEU A 151 -10.94 -11.49 -11.17
N LEU A 152 -11.54 -11.15 -12.31
CA LEU A 152 -11.89 -9.77 -12.63
C LEU A 152 -12.98 -9.24 -11.70
N ILE A 153 -14.03 -10.01 -11.45
CA ILE A 153 -15.11 -9.65 -10.52
C ILE A 153 -14.54 -9.43 -9.12
N ILE A 154 -13.66 -10.33 -8.66
CA ILE A 154 -13.01 -10.19 -7.35
C ILE A 154 -12.14 -8.92 -7.29
N ASN A 155 -11.35 -8.62 -8.33
CA ASN A 155 -10.56 -7.39 -8.39
C ASN A 155 -11.46 -6.14 -8.33
N LEU A 156 -12.56 -6.10 -9.07
CA LEU A 156 -13.50 -4.98 -9.04
C LEU A 156 -14.16 -4.82 -7.67
N LEU A 157 -14.56 -5.92 -7.05
CA LEU A 157 -15.12 -5.94 -5.69
C LEU A 157 -14.11 -5.36 -4.68
N LEU A 158 -12.87 -5.82 -4.73
CA LEU A 158 -11.80 -5.38 -3.84
C LEU A 158 -11.46 -3.90 -4.04
N LEU A 159 -11.44 -3.42 -5.27
CA LEU A 159 -11.23 -2.00 -5.57
C LEU A 159 -12.34 -1.15 -4.97
N VAL A 160 -13.61 -1.55 -5.17
CA VAL A 160 -14.75 -0.82 -4.60
C VAL A 160 -14.69 -0.81 -3.08
N ILE A 161 -14.43 -1.97 -2.44
CA ILE A 161 -14.30 -2.03 -0.98
C ILE A 161 -13.14 -1.17 -0.49
N GLY A 162 -11.99 -1.22 -1.18
CA GLY A 162 -10.80 -0.42 -0.84
C GLY A 162 -11.02 1.09 -0.94
N MET A 163 -12.03 1.57 -1.68
CA MET A 163 -12.37 2.99 -1.70
C MET A 163 -12.98 3.47 -0.38
N PHE A 164 -13.67 2.59 0.37
CA PHE A 164 -14.48 2.95 1.52
C PHE A 164 -13.96 2.38 2.84
N VAL A 165 -13.26 1.25 2.81
CA VAL A 165 -12.85 0.50 4.00
C VAL A 165 -11.33 0.51 4.13
N ASP A 166 -10.86 0.72 5.37
CA ASP A 166 -9.43 0.67 5.67
C ASP A 166 -8.84 -0.72 5.34
N ASN A 167 -7.59 -0.73 4.92
CA ASN A 167 -6.86 -1.90 4.45
C ASN A 167 -6.84 -3.04 5.49
N ILE A 168 -6.61 -2.73 6.77
CA ILE A 168 -6.48 -3.74 7.83
C ILE A 168 -7.83 -4.46 8.06
N PRO A 169 -8.94 -3.75 8.37
CA PRO A 169 -10.26 -4.38 8.52
C PRO A 169 -10.69 -5.15 7.25
N ALA A 170 -10.51 -4.55 6.08
CA ALA A 170 -10.87 -5.19 4.81
C ALA A 170 -10.11 -6.51 4.61
N THR A 171 -8.81 -6.54 4.88
CA THR A 171 -8.00 -7.76 4.77
C THR A 171 -8.48 -8.85 5.72
N ILE A 172 -8.78 -8.51 6.98
CA ILE A 172 -9.26 -9.47 7.98
C ILE A 172 -10.59 -10.10 7.58
N ILE A 173 -11.51 -9.28 7.05
CA ILE A 173 -12.87 -9.73 6.68
C ILE A 173 -12.85 -10.50 5.35
N LEU A 174 -12.14 -9.99 4.35
CA LEU A 174 -12.22 -10.52 2.99
C LEU A 174 -11.33 -11.74 2.74
N THR A 175 -10.23 -11.89 3.48
CA THR A 175 -9.33 -13.04 3.31
C THR A 175 -10.05 -14.38 3.50
N PRO A 176 -10.75 -14.65 4.61
CA PRO A 176 -11.45 -15.92 4.79
C PRO A 176 -12.56 -16.16 3.76
N ILE A 177 -13.11 -15.11 3.16
CA ILE A 177 -14.15 -15.19 2.14
C ILE A 177 -13.58 -15.51 0.76
N LEU A 178 -12.59 -14.75 0.32
CA LEU A 178 -12.12 -14.77 -1.06
C LEU A 178 -10.95 -15.73 -1.31
N LEU A 179 -10.13 -16.02 -0.30
CA LEU A 179 -9.00 -16.93 -0.44
C LEU A 179 -9.42 -18.35 -0.89
N PRO A 180 -10.44 -18.98 -0.29
CA PRO A 180 -10.89 -20.31 -0.75
C PRO A 180 -11.36 -20.29 -2.21
N ILE A 181 -12.04 -19.22 -2.63
CA ILE A 181 -12.51 -19.04 -4.01
C ILE A 181 -11.30 -18.93 -4.96
N CYS A 182 -10.35 -18.06 -4.66
CA CYS A 182 -9.18 -17.87 -5.53
C CYS A 182 -8.31 -19.13 -5.61
N THR A 183 -8.16 -19.86 -4.51
CA THR A 183 -7.37 -21.10 -4.48
C THR A 183 -8.05 -22.23 -5.23
N SER A 184 -9.38 -22.34 -5.24
CA SER A 184 -10.12 -23.33 -6.05
C SER A 184 -9.88 -23.15 -7.56
N PHE A 185 -9.57 -21.92 -8.00
CA PHE A 185 -9.17 -21.60 -9.38
C PHE A 185 -7.65 -21.66 -9.62
N GLY A 186 -6.89 -22.23 -8.66
CA GLY A 186 -5.45 -22.46 -8.82
C GLY A 186 -4.58 -21.21 -8.57
N MET A 187 -5.08 -20.19 -7.86
CA MET A 187 -4.26 -19.08 -7.40
C MET A 187 -3.53 -19.46 -6.11
N SER A 188 -2.23 -19.17 -6.01
CA SER A 188 -1.51 -19.42 -4.76
C SER A 188 -1.96 -18.45 -3.66
N PRO A 189 -1.95 -18.85 -2.38
CA PRO A 189 -2.26 -17.95 -1.27
C PRO A 189 -1.37 -16.69 -1.24
N VAL A 190 -0.12 -16.82 -1.69
CA VAL A 190 0.82 -15.70 -1.78
C VAL A 190 0.38 -14.69 -2.85
N THR A 191 0.06 -15.18 -4.05
CA THR A 191 -0.46 -14.34 -5.14
C THR A 191 -1.75 -13.63 -4.74
N PHE A 192 -2.67 -14.37 -4.09
CA PHE A 192 -3.90 -13.80 -3.56
C PHE A 192 -3.62 -12.67 -2.56
N GLY A 193 -2.74 -12.87 -1.59
CA GLY A 193 -2.42 -11.85 -0.60
C GLY A 193 -1.81 -10.58 -1.22
N ILE A 194 -0.96 -10.73 -2.24
CA ILE A 194 -0.39 -9.60 -2.98
C ILE A 194 -1.49 -8.88 -3.77
N MET A 195 -2.33 -9.63 -4.51
CA MET A 195 -3.45 -9.09 -5.26
C MET A 195 -4.42 -8.33 -4.34
N LEU A 196 -4.79 -8.90 -3.20
CA LEU A 196 -5.66 -8.27 -2.19
C LEU A 196 -5.07 -6.95 -1.70
N THR A 197 -3.81 -6.97 -1.26
CA THR A 197 -3.12 -5.79 -0.72
C THR A 197 -3.01 -4.68 -1.76
N MET A 198 -2.67 -5.03 -3.00
CA MET A 198 -2.59 -4.07 -4.10
C MET A 198 -3.94 -3.46 -4.45
N ASN A 199 -5.00 -4.27 -4.53
CA ASN A 199 -6.35 -3.77 -4.77
C ASN A 199 -6.79 -2.74 -3.73
N LEU A 200 -6.62 -3.09 -2.46
CA LEU A 200 -6.99 -2.20 -1.36
C LEU A 200 -6.15 -0.91 -1.38
N ALA A 201 -4.84 -1.01 -1.64
CA ALA A 201 -3.96 0.16 -1.73
C ALA A 201 -4.35 1.08 -2.91
N ILE A 202 -4.71 0.52 -4.07
CA ILE A 202 -5.20 1.28 -5.22
C ILE A 202 -6.56 1.90 -4.89
N GLY A 203 -7.46 1.15 -4.25
CA GLY A 203 -8.75 1.63 -3.79
C GLY A 203 -8.61 2.85 -2.88
N PHE A 204 -7.68 2.84 -1.94
CA PHE A 204 -7.36 3.97 -1.05
C PHE A 204 -6.99 5.28 -1.77
N CYS A 205 -6.49 5.17 -2.99
CA CYS A 205 -6.17 6.32 -3.84
C CYS A 205 -7.26 6.62 -4.87
N SER A 206 -8.31 5.81 -4.92
CA SER A 206 -9.34 5.89 -5.97
C SER A 206 -10.53 6.75 -5.56
N PRO A 207 -11.04 7.64 -6.44
CA PRO A 207 -12.29 8.33 -6.21
C PRO A 207 -13.46 7.32 -6.19
N PRO A 208 -14.60 7.57 -5.52
CA PRO A 208 -15.00 8.88 -4.99
C PRO A 208 -14.49 9.21 -3.58
N TYR A 209 -14.14 8.21 -2.76
CA TYR A 209 -13.85 8.46 -1.35
C TYR A 209 -12.36 8.44 -1.03
N GLY A 210 -11.58 7.51 -1.54
CA GLY A 210 -10.12 7.33 -1.39
C GLY A 210 -9.44 8.15 -0.29
N ILE A 211 -9.25 7.58 0.90
CA ILE A 211 -8.75 8.30 2.09
C ILE A 211 -7.47 9.09 1.80
N ASN A 212 -6.58 8.54 0.96
CA ASN A 212 -5.34 9.21 0.57
C ASN A 212 -5.57 10.51 -0.23
N LEU A 213 -6.70 10.66 -0.92
CA LEU A 213 -7.04 11.91 -1.61
C LEU A 213 -7.31 13.05 -0.64
N PHE A 214 -7.98 12.77 0.48
CA PHE A 214 -8.21 13.75 1.54
C PHE A 214 -6.91 14.18 2.21
N VAL A 215 -6.03 13.21 2.50
CA VAL A 215 -4.71 13.50 3.06
C VAL A 215 -3.89 14.35 2.08
N ALA A 216 -3.85 13.97 0.80
CA ALA A 216 -3.15 14.72 -0.22
C ALA A 216 -3.72 16.14 -0.40
N SER A 217 -5.04 16.32 -0.36
CA SER A 217 -5.70 17.62 -0.41
C SER A 217 -5.30 18.49 0.79
N SER A 218 -5.27 17.91 1.99
CA SER A 218 -4.91 18.65 3.21
C SER A 218 -3.45 19.15 3.20
N ILE A 219 -2.54 18.37 2.63
CA ILE A 219 -1.11 18.71 2.54
C ILE A 219 -0.85 19.69 1.39
N SER A 220 -1.38 19.40 0.20
CA SER A 220 -1.11 20.18 -1.01
C SER A 220 -1.94 21.46 -1.12
N LYS A 221 -3.02 21.57 -0.33
CA LYS A 221 -4.04 22.65 -0.44
C LYS A 221 -4.75 22.68 -1.80
N VAL A 222 -4.69 21.61 -2.57
CA VAL A 222 -5.39 21.43 -3.83
C VAL A 222 -6.76 20.80 -3.56
N SER A 223 -7.78 21.19 -4.34
CA SER A 223 -9.13 20.64 -4.18
C SER A 223 -9.17 19.14 -4.49
N ILE A 224 -10.07 18.40 -3.82
CA ILE A 224 -10.25 16.96 -4.06
C ILE A 224 -10.66 16.71 -5.51
N GLU A 225 -11.46 17.60 -6.10
CA GLU A 225 -11.89 17.49 -7.50
C GLU A 225 -10.70 17.53 -8.48
N ASP A 226 -9.77 18.46 -8.28
CA ASP A 226 -8.59 18.58 -9.13
C ASP A 226 -7.62 17.43 -8.92
N LEU A 227 -7.46 16.97 -7.68
CA LEU A 227 -6.70 15.75 -7.38
C LEU A 227 -7.30 14.54 -8.08
N THR A 228 -8.62 14.38 -7.99
CA THR A 228 -9.36 13.29 -8.63
C THR A 228 -9.14 13.27 -10.15
N LYS A 229 -9.23 14.42 -10.82
CA LYS A 229 -8.98 14.52 -12.28
C LYS A 229 -7.55 14.10 -12.65
N ASN A 230 -6.59 14.45 -11.82
CA ASN A 230 -5.18 14.19 -12.11
C ASN A 230 -4.71 12.78 -11.75
N ILE A 231 -5.34 12.11 -10.76
CA ILE A 231 -4.95 10.77 -10.32
C ILE A 231 -5.43 9.67 -11.26
N ILE A 232 -6.42 9.92 -12.13
CA ILE A 232 -6.96 8.90 -13.04
C ILE A 232 -5.86 8.26 -13.89
N LYS A 233 -4.93 9.05 -14.42
CA LYS A 233 -3.84 8.52 -15.25
C LYS A 233 -2.88 7.60 -14.48
N PRO A 234 -2.36 7.99 -13.30
CA PRO A 234 -1.63 7.09 -12.41
C PRO A 234 -2.42 5.83 -12.02
N LEU A 235 -3.71 5.96 -11.73
CA LEU A 235 -4.56 4.82 -11.39
C LEU A 235 -4.65 3.80 -12.53
N ILE A 236 -4.81 4.25 -13.77
CA ILE A 236 -4.81 3.35 -14.94
C ILE A 236 -3.49 2.57 -14.99
N GLY A 237 -2.36 3.23 -14.77
CA GLY A 237 -1.05 2.55 -14.73
C GLY A 237 -0.99 1.47 -13.63
N LEU A 238 -1.49 1.77 -12.44
CA LEU A 238 -1.55 0.82 -11.33
C LEU A 238 -2.51 -0.34 -11.60
N LEU A 239 -3.67 -0.06 -12.20
CA LEU A 239 -4.65 -1.09 -12.58
C LEU A 239 -4.08 -2.06 -13.63
N ILE A 240 -3.30 -1.58 -14.59
CA ILE A 240 -2.61 -2.46 -15.55
C ILE A 240 -1.65 -3.41 -14.82
N VAL A 241 -0.85 -2.90 -13.88
CA VAL A 241 0.05 -3.74 -13.08
C VAL A 241 -0.72 -4.74 -12.23
N LEU A 242 -1.82 -4.33 -11.61
CA LEU A 242 -2.70 -5.20 -10.84
C LEU A 242 -3.22 -6.37 -11.69
N LEU A 243 -3.71 -6.09 -12.90
CA LEU A 243 -4.19 -7.13 -13.81
C LEU A 243 -3.06 -8.06 -14.26
N LEU A 244 -1.87 -7.53 -14.56
CA LEU A 244 -0.71 -8.36 -14.89
C LEU A 244 -0.37 -9.33 -13.75
N ILE A 245 -0.36 -8.86 -12.50
CA ILE A 245 -0.07 -9.69 -11.33
C ILE A 245 -1.18 -10.71 -11.06
N THR A 246 -2.43 -10.33 -11.27
CA THR A 246 -3.58 -11.23 -11.09
C THR A 246 -3.54 -12.40 -12.06
N TYR A 247 -3.23 -12.12 -13.34
CA TYR A 247 -3.33 -13.13 -14.40
C TYR A 247 -2.02 -13.83 -14.75
N ILE A 248 -0.88 -13.26 -14.33
CA ILE A 248 0.45 -13.83 -14.57
C ILE A 248 1.13 -14.11 -13.23
N PRO A 249 0.89 -15.30 -12.62
CA PRO A 249 1.43 -15.65 -11.30
C PRO A 249 2.97 -15.60 -11.22
N TYR A 250 3.66 -15.69 -12.36
CA TYR A 250 5.11 -15.60 -12.43
C TYR A 250 5.70 -14.39 -11.70
N PHE A 251 5.04 -13.23 -11.78
CA PHE A 251 5.50 -12.01 -11.12
C PHE A 251 5.46 -12.06 -9.59
N THR A 252 4.66 -12.94 -9.01
CA THR A 252 4.57 -13.14 -7.56
C THR A 252 5.36 -14.34 -7.07
N THR A 253 5.74 -15.25 -7.98
CA THR A 253 6.43 -16.50 -7.62
C THR A 253 7.90 -16.51 -7.98
N LEU A 254 8.39 -15.50 -8.72
CA LEU A 254 9.78 -15.43 -9.20
C LEU A 254 10.84 -15.48 -8.07
N PHE A 255 10.50 -14.96 -6.90
CA PHE A 255 11.40 -14.91 -5.74
C PHE A 255 10.97 -15.85 -4.60
N ILE A 256 10.12 -16.81 -4.88
CA ILE A 256 9.71 -17.89 -4.00
C ILE A 256 10.41 -19.17 -4.45
#